data_396813ebfe8a96b7e41821fb8c7c27cc
#
_entry.id   396813ebfe8a96b7e41821fb8c7c27cc
#
_cell.length_a   1.000
_cell.length_b   1.000
_cell.length_c   1.000
_cell.angle_alpha   90.00
_cell.angle_beta   90.00
_cell.angle_gamma   90.00
#
_symmetry.space_group_name_H-M   'P 1'
#
loop_
_entity.id
_entity.type
_entity.pdbx_description
1 polymer ?
#
loop_
_entity_poly.entity_id
_entity_poly.type
_entity_poly.pdbx_seq_one_letter_code
_entity_poly.pdbx_strand_id
1 'polypeptide(L)'
;MIDQMRADYPVQQLCQVLDCPRSSYYAHPQTREPDAEVVKALEAILMRWPFYGYRRILAQLRRQGLQVGERVVRRVLQWLGITRQVGRVRMQTTDSNHAHSRYPNRIRGLDVTAPDQVWVGDITYIRLGRRFIYLAVILDACTRAVRGWALSRSLEQALTLDALDRALAKATPFIFHSDQGVQYASFAHTSLLLEAGVKISMSDKASPTQNGIVERFMRTVKEEHVDYADYQDFDDAFDQLKHWLEVEYMTERVHSSLNYQTPAEFEGAALAGLNPLLSTG
;
A
#
# COMPACT_ATOMS: atom_id res chain seq x y z
N MET A 1 40.39 16.97 12.62
CA MET A 1 41.60 16.84 13.42
C MET A 1 42.81 16.57 12.55
N ILE A 2 42.91 15.51 11.75
CA ILE A 2 44.07 15.29 10.85
C ILE A 2 44.28 16.46 9.90
N ASP A 3 43.25 17.00 9.27
CA ASP A 3 43.33 18.14 8.34
C ASP A 3 43.83 19.44 8.97
N GLN A 4 43.62 19.61 10.26
CA GLN A 4 44.12 20.77 11.00
C GLN A 4 45.60 20.65 11.33
N MET A 5 46.11 19.44 11.48
CA MET A 5 47.50 19.14 11.88
C MET A 5 48.42 18.78 10.71
N ARG A 6 47.88 18.56 9.51
CA ARG A 6 48.68 18.14 8.33
C ARG A 6 49.67 19.18 7.82
N ALA A 7 49.52 20.44 8.25
CA ALA A 7 50.48 21.48 7.96
C ALA A 7 51.79 21.28 8.70
N ASP A 8 51.73 20.71 9.93
CA ASP A 8 52.86 20.57 10.83
C ASP A 8 53.43 19.15 10.87
N TYR A 9 52.63 18.14 10.53
CA TYR A 9 53.00 16.72 10.63
C TYR A 9 52.54 15.92 9.38
N PRO A 10 53.39 14.94 8.97
CA PRO A 10 53.04 14.06 7.86
C PRO A 10 51.76 13.26 8.17
N VAL A 11 50.83 13.19 7.19
CA VAL A 11 49.57 12.45 7.33
C VAL A 11 49.77 10.99 7.77
N GLN A 12 50.88 10.38 7.36
CA GLN A 12 51.22 9.00 7.78
C GLN A 12 51.41 8.88 9.30
N GLN A 13 52.12 9.83 9.92
CA GLN A 13 52.34 9.83 11.36
C GLN A 13 51.05 10.14 12.12
N LEU A 14 50.26 11.09 11.61
CA LEU A 14 48.94 11.43 12.19
C LEU A 14 47.99 10.22 12.16
N CYS A 15 47.99 9.49 11.06
CA CYS A 15 47.15 8.29 10.93
C CYS A 15 47.63 7.16 11.90
N GLN A 16 48.91 7.01 12.11
CA GLN A 16 49.46 6.04 13.09
C GLN A 16 49.12 6.41 14.53
N VAL A 17 49.28 7.68 14.90
CA VAL A 17 49.01 8.14 16.28
C VAL A 17 47.49 8.08 16.58
N LEU A 18 46.66 8.31 15.60
CA LEU A 18 45.19 8.31 15.75
C LEU A 18 44.54 6.96 15.45
N ASP A 19 45.32 5.92 15.24
CA ASP A 19 44.85 4.58 14.86
C ASP A 19 43.84 4.59 13.74
N CYS A 20 44.10 5.42 12.73
CA CYS A 20 43.24 5.59 11.56
C CYS A 20 43.97 5.08 10.31
N PRO A 21 43.46 4.07 9.58
CA PRO A 21 44.07 3.62 8.35
C PRO A 21 44.19 4.77 7.35
N ARG A 22 45.35 4.91 6.70
CA ARG A 22 45.56 5.95 5.66
C ARG A 22 44.49 5.88 4.56
N SER A 23 44.06 4.66 4.20
CA SER A 23 42.97 4.45 3.24
C SER A 23 41.66 5.11 3.69
N SER A 24 41.37 5.08 4.99
CA SER A 24 40.18 5.74 5.57
C SER A 24 40.31 7.25 5.56
N TYR A 25 41.50 7.79 5.78
CA TYR A 25 41.75 9.24 5.69
C TYR A 25 41.62 9.77 4.26
N TYR A 26 42.17 9.04 3.28
CA TYR A 26 42.04 9.42 1.87
C TYR A 26 40.79 8.94 1.21
N ALA A 27 40.05 8.03 1.83
CA ALA A 27 38.69 7.68 1.43
C ALA A 27 37.73 8.81 1.82
N HIS A 28 38.00 10.03 1.31
CA HIS A 28 36.94 11.01 1.26
C HIS A 28 35.81 10.38 0.45
N PRO A 29 34.60 10.26 0.97
CA PRO A 29 33.49 10.07 0.09
C PRO A 29 33.54 11.25 -0.88
N GLN A 30 33.98 11.02 -2.11
CA GLN A 30 33.77 12.02 -3.16
C GLN A 30 32.28 12.24 -3.16
N THR A 31 31.84 13.33 -2.58
CA THR A 31 30.49 13.89 -2.72
C THR A 31 30.40 14.36 -4.17
N ARG A 32 30.53 13.37 -5.10
CA ARG A 32 30.23 13.61 -6.49
C ARG A 32 28.76 14.01 -6.50
N GLU A 33 28.50 15.23 -6.93
CA GLU A 33 27.13 15.70 -7.10
C GLU A 33 26.35 14.62 -7.85
N PRO A 34 25.15 14.27 -7.38
CA PRO A 34 24.33 13.31 -8.08
C PRO A 34 24.04 13.81 -9.49
N ASP A 35 23.83 12.89 -10.41
CA ASP A 35 23.43 13.21 -11.77
C ASP A 35 22.14 14.06 -11.75
N ALA A 36 22.20 15.22 -12.39
CA ALA A 36 21.11 16.21 -12.38
C ALA A 36 19.80 15.64 -12.97
N GLU A 37 19.89 14.76 -13.97
CA GLU A 37 18.75 14.09 -14.56
C GLU A 37 18.06 13.16 -13.54
N VAL A 38 18.86 12.39 -12.81
CA VAL A 38 18.37 11.48 -11.78
C VAL A 38 17.74 12.26 -10.61
N VAL A 39 18.36 13.38 -10.20
CA VAL A 39 17.81 14.27 -9.15
C VAL A 39 16.46 14.80 -9.58
N LYS A 40 16.36 15.40 -10.76
CA LYS A 40 15.10 15.97 -11.29
C LYS A 40 13.99 14.94 -11.41
N ALA A 41 14.31 13.74 -11.93
CA ALA A 41 13.33 12.66 -12.04
C ALA A 41 12.85 12.17 -10.65
N LEU A 42 13.77 12.06 -9.68
CA LEU A 42 13.47 11.64 -8.33
C LEU A 42 12.61 12.69 -7.60
N GLU A 43 12.92 13.98 -7.75
CA GLU A 43 12.10 15.07 -7.21
C GLU A 43 10.69 15.06 -7.80
N ALA A 44 10.53 14.87 -9.10
CA ALA A 44 9.21 14.74 -9.74
C ALA A 44 8.40 13.55 -9.18
N ILE A 45 9.05 12.40 -8.91
CA ILE A 45 8.43 11.26 -8.27
C ILE A 45 7.97 11.60 -6.85
N LEU A 46 8.81 12.28 -6.06
CA LEU A 46 8.50 12.67 -4.69
C LEU A 46 7.42 13.75 -4.60
N MET A 47 7.36 14.66 -5.56
CA MET A 47 6.27 15.65 -5.62
C MET A 47 4.91 14.97 -5.82
N ARG A 48 4.85 13.90 -6.60
CA ARG A 48 3.62 13.15 -6.81
C ARG A 48 3.34 12.13 -5.70
N TRP A 49 4.38 11.46 -5.18
CA TRP A 49 4.29 10.41 -4.15
C TRP A 49 5.28 10.67 -3.00
N PRO A 50 5.02 11.65 -2.13
CA PRO A 50 5.94 12.03 -1.05
C PRO A 50 6.20 10.91 -0.04
N PHE A 51 5.30 9.94 0.05
CA PHE A 51 5.35 8.75 0.89
C PHE A 51 6.16 7.58 0.32
N TYR A 52 6.71 7.70 -0.91
CA TYR A 52 7.49 6.61 -1.51
C TYR A 52 8.85 6.44 -0.83
N GLY A 53 9.16 5.19 -0.45
CA GLY A 53 10.52 4.81 -0.05
C GLY A 53 11.39 4.50 -1.26
N TYR A 54 12.71 4.43 -1.05
CA TYR A 54 13.71 4.26 -2.12
C TYR A 54 13.41 3.12 -3.11
N ARG A 55 12.79 2.00 -2.64
CA ARG A 55 12.48 0.86 -3.52
C ARG A 55 11.41 1.20 -4.56
N ARG A 56 10.35 1.90 -4.16
CA ARG A 56 9.30 2.35 -5.09
C ARG A 56 9.81 3.47 -6.01
N ILE A 57 10.64 4.39 -5.48
CA ILE A 57 11.32 5.41 -6.29
C ILE A 57 12.20 4.75 -7.35
N LEU A 58 13.02 3.77 -6.96
CA LEU A 58 13.87 3.02 -7.89
C LEU A 58 13.05 2.33 -9.00
N ALA A 59 11.92 1.73 -8.63
CA ALA A 59 11.03 1.11 -9.59
C ALA A 59 10.45 2.14 -10.57
N GLN A 60 10.01 3.30 -10.11
CA GLN A 60 9.50 4.37 -10.97
C GLN A 60 10.57 4.97 -11.88
N LEU A 61 11.79 5.20 -11.38
CA LEU A 61 12.92 5.66 -12.22
C LEU A 61 13.20 4.68 -13.36
N ARG A 62 13.21 3.36 -13.06
CA ARG A 62 13.40 2.32 -14.08
C ARG A 62 12.26 2.29 -15.10
N ARG A 63 11.02 2.50 -14.68
CA ARG A 63 9.85 2.62 -15.58
C ARG A 63 9.95 3.84 -16.51
N GLN A 64 10.62 4.91 -16.06
CA GLN A 64 10.95 6.09 -16.87
C GLN A 64 12.17 5.89 -17.78
N GLY A 65 12.77 4.69 -17.79
CA GLY A 65 13.95 4.35 -18.61
C GLY A 65 15.30 4.65 -17.96
N LEU A 66 15.32 5.21 -16.75
CA LEU A 66 16.56 5.54 -16.04
C LEU A 66 17.16 4.28 -15.37
N GLN A 67 18.31 3.82 -15.89
CA GLN A 67 19.02 2.65 -15.38
C GLN A 67 19.91 3.04 -14.19
N VAL A 68 19.29 3.17 -13.01
CA VAL A 68 19.99 3.55 -11.77
C VAL A 68 20.01 2.40 -10.77
N GLY A 69 21.06 2.34 -9.95
CA GLY A 69 21.17 1.37 -8.87
C GLY A 69 20.63 1.91 -7.55
N GLU A 70 20.30 1.02 -6.63
CA GLU A 70 19.80 1.36 -5.27
C GLU A 70 20.69 2.35 -4.53
N ARG A 71 22.02 2.17 -4.61
CA ARG A 71 23.01 3.05 -3.95
C ARG A 71 22.91 4.49 -4.44
N VAL A 72 22.61 4.70 -5.73
CA VAL A 72 22.47 6.04 -6.32
C VAL A 72 21.20 6.69 -5.74
N VAL A 73 20.07 6.00 -5.76
CA VAL A 73 18.80 6.53 -5.22
C VAL A 73 18.94 6.89 -3.75
N ARG A 74 19.55 6.03 -2.93
CA ARG A 74 19.75 6.31 -1.50
C ARG A 74 20.65 7.52 -1.26
N ARG A 75 21.72 7.67 -2.07
CA ARG A 75 22.61 8.83 -2.00
C ARG A 75 21.91 10.13 -2.38
N VAL A 76 21.07 10.13 -3.43
CA VAL A 76 20.26 11.30 -3.81
C VAL A 76 19.29 11.67 -2.72
N LEU A 77 18.57 10.72 -2.13
CA LEU A 77 17.66 10.98 -1.01
C LEU A 77 18.39 11.60 0.19
N GLN A 78 19.57 11.08 0.51
CA GLN A 78 20.39 11.62 1.59
C GLN A 78 20.88 13.04 1.25
N TRP A 79 21.29 13.29 0.02
CA TRP A 79 21.73 14.60 -0.47
C TRP A 79 20.58 15.64 -0.40
N LEU A 80 19.35 15.24 -0.74
CA LEU A 80 18.14 16.05 -0.60
C LEU A 80 17.66 16.21 0.85
N GLY A 81 18.29 15.55 1.83
CA GLY A 81 17.89 15.60 3.23
C GLY A 81 16.58 14.87 3.52
N ILE A 82 16.12 13.99 2.63
CA ILE A 82 14.84 13.30 2.76
C ILE A 82 15.01 12.05 3.61
N THR A 83 14.50 12.12 4.84
CA THR A 83 14.45 10.99 5.77
C THR A 83 13.00 10.54 5.96
N ARG A 84 12.75 9.22 5.94
CA ARG A 84 11.42 8.66 6.14
C ARG A 84 10.93 8.94 7.55
N GLN A 85 9.78 9.61 7.69
CA GLN A 85 9.08 9.70 8.96
C GLN A 85 8.39 8.36 9.29
N VAL A 86 8.57 7.87 10.52
CA VAL A 86 7.96 6.64 11.02
C VAL A 86 6.58 6.95 11.60
N GLY A 87 5.61 6.15 11.21
CA GLY A 87 4.18 6.38 11.42
C GLY A 87 3.62 6.28 12.83
N ARG A 88 2.36 6.65 12.96
CA ARG A 88 1.55 6.91 14.15
C ARG A 88 0.76 5.73 14.70
N VAL A 89 0.21 5.94 15.90
CA VAL A 89 -0.56 5.05 16.76
C VAL A 89 -1.87 4.56 16.13
N ARG A 90 -2.19 3.28 16.39
CA ARG A 90 -3.46 2.61 15.97
C ARG A 90 -4.59 2.87 16.96
N MET A 91 -5.79 3.12 16.43
CA MET A 91 -7.06 2.96 17.15
C MET A 91 -7.80 1.73 16.63
N GLN A 92 -8.38 0.94 17.54
CA GLN A 92 -9.14 -0.27 17.22
C GLN A 92 -10.64 0.06 17.33
N THR A 93 -11.45 -0.31 16.31
CA THR A 93 -12.84 0.16 16.17
C THR A 93 -13.85 -0.91 15.75
N THR A 94 -13.54 -2.21 15.86
CA THR A 94 -14.47 -3.26 15.42
C THR A 94 -15.24 -3.82 16.62
N ASP A 95 -16.57 -3.77 16.57
CA ASP A 95 -17.47 -4.47 17.51
C ASP A 95 -17.88 -5.82 16.88
N SER A 96 -17.36 -6.91 17.46
CA SER A 96 -17.62 -8.30 17.03
C SER A 96 -18.65 -9.01 17.91
N ASN A 97 -19.37 -8.30 18.78
CA ASN A 97 -20.26 -8.92 19.76
C ASN A 97 -21.73 -8.84 19.33
N HIS A 98 -22.10 -9.63 18.32
CA HIS A 98 -23.47 -9.69 17.78
C HIS A 98 -23.96 -11.12 17.60
N ALA A 99 -25.29 -11.29 17.41
CA ALA A 99 -25.98 -12.58 17.28
C ALA A 99 -26.06 -13.14 15.84
N HIS A 100 -25.41 -12.50 14.86
CA HIS A 100 -25.44 -12.96 13.46
C HIS A 100 -24.63 -14.23 13.25
N SER A 101 -24.96 -14.96 12.18
CA SER A 101 -24.26 -16.19 11.76
C SER A 101 -22.77 -15.95 11.55
N ARG A 102 -21.96 -16.87 12.05
CA ARG A 102 -20.51 -16.87 11.86
C ARG A 102 -20.13 -17.94 10.84
N TYR A 103 -19.25 -17.56 9.92
CA TYR A 103 -18.78 -18.46 8.90
C TYR A 103 -17.34 -18.91 9.21
N PRO A 104 -16.94 -20.14 8.84
CA PRO A 104 -15.60 -20.65 9.10
C PRO A 104 -14.55 -19.87 8.30
N ASN A 105 -13.35 -19.75 8.84
CA ASN A 105 -12.22 -19.22 8.10
C ASN A 105 -11.75 -20.20 7.02
N ARG A 106 -12.02 -19.88 5.76
CA ARG A 106 -11.71 -20.70 4.60
C ARG A 106 -10.41 -20.33 3.88
N ILE A 107 -9.75 -19.26 4.32
CA ILE A 107 -8.52 -18.76 3.68
C ILE A 107 -7.26 -19.09 4.48
N ARG A 108 -7.41 -19.71 5.66
CA ARG A 108 -6.25 -20.12 6.46
C ARG A 108 -5.42 -21.17 5.71
N GLY A 109 -4.17 -20.83 5.39
CA GLY A 109 -3.26 -21.73 4.65
C GLY A 109 -3.61 -21.88 3.17
N LEU A 110 -4.51 -21.05 2.64
CA LEU A 110 -4.83 -21.03 1.22
C LEU A 110 -3.84 -20.15 0.48
N ASP A 111 -3.14 -20.71 -0.48
CA ASP A 111 -2.35 -19.96 -1.45
C ASP A 111 -3.29 -19.37 -2.51
N VAL A 112 -3.34 -18.06 -2.58
CA VAL A 112 -4.17 -17.34 -3.55
C VAL A 112 -3.37 -17.14 -4.82
N THR A 113 -3.71 -17.92 -5.86
CA THR A 113 -2.93 -18.03 -7.09
C THR A 113 -3.63 -17.52 -8.34
N ALA A 114 -4.90 -17.11 -8.22
CA ALA A 114 -5.66 -16.61 -9.36
C ALA A 114 -6.49 -15.37 -9.01
N PRO A 115 -6.73 -14.47 -9.98
CA PRO A 115 -7.71 -13.40 -9.85
C PRO A 115 -9.09 -13.98 -9.47
N ASP A 116 -9.83 -13.24 -8.65
CA ASP A 116 -11.18 -13.57 -8.19
C ASP A 116 -11.31 -14.91 -7.41
N GLN A 117 -10.17 -15.49 -7.01
CA GLN A 117 -10.19 -16.63 -6.11
C GLN A 117 -10.63 -16.24 -4.70
N VAL A 118 -10.13 -15.14 -4.18
CA VAL A 118 -10.50 -14.60 -2.87
C VAL A 118 -10.64 -13.09 -2.94
N TRP A 119 -11.81 -12.59 -2.56
CA TRP A 119 -11.97 -11.17 -2.26
C TRP A 119 -11.94 -10.93 -0.76
N VAL A 120 -11.38 -9.80 -0.35
CA VAL A 120 -11.32 -9.37 1.04
C VAL A 120 -11.99 -8.02 1.20
N GLY A 121 -12.89 -7.91 2.18
CA GLY A 121 -13.64 -6.69 2.47
C GLY A 121 -13.32 -6.13 3.86
N ASP A 122 -13.28 -4.80 3.97
CA ASP A 122 -13.13 -4.09 5.24
C ASP A 122 -13.74 -2.68 5.15
N ILE A 123 -13.99 -2.08 6.31
CA ILE A 123 -14.48 -0.71 6.45
C ILE A 123 -13.46 0.11 7.22
N THR A 124 -13.23 1.33 6.74
CA THR A 124 -12.46 2.32 7.49
C THR A 124 -13.24 3.61 7.66
N TYR A 125 -12.93 4.38 8.69
CA TYR A 125 -13.46 5.71 8.86
C TYR A 125 -12.43 6.76 8.45
N ILE A 126 -12.92 7.84 7.87
CA ILE A 126 -12.16 9.00 7.41
C ILE A 126 -12.73 10.22 8.11
N ARG A 127 -11.85 11.08 8.61
CA ARG A 127 -12.28 12.30 9.28
C ARG A 127 -12.60 13.37 8.24
N LEU A 128 -13.80 13.92 8.32
CA LEU A 128 -14.27 15.05 7.53
C LEU A 128 -14.68 16.20 8.46
N GLY A 129 -13.81 17.15 8.65
CA GLY A 129 -13.98 18.22 9.62
C GLY A 129 -14.18 17.69 11.05
N ARG A 130 -15.37 17.88 11.64
CA ARG A 130 -15.73 17.38 12.98
C ARG A 130 -16.47 16.04 12.96
N ARG A 131 -16.77 15.48 11.80
CA ARG A 131 -17.51 14.23 11.62
C ARG A 131 -16.63 13.13 11.05
N PHE A 132 -17.17 11.93 10.99
CA PHE A 132 -16.57 10.81 10.28
C PHE A 132 -17.44 10.44 9.09
N ILE A 133 -16.80 10.00 8.02
CA ILE A 133 -17.39 9.30 6.90
C ILE A 133 -16.77 7.91 6.82
N TYR A 134 -17.45 6.97 6.21
CA TYR A 134 -17.09 5.56 6.23
C TYR A 134 -16.86 5.07 4.82
N LEU A 135 -15.72 4.44 4.60
CA LEU A 135 -15.31 3.85 3.34
C LEU A 135 -15.29 2.33 3.47
N ALA A 136 -16.15 1.63 2.73
CA ALA A 136 -16.06 0.19 2.52
C ALA A 136 -15.31 -0.09 1.23
N VAL A 137 -14.38 -1.06 1.26
CA VAL A 137 -13.63 -1.48 0.07
C VAL A 137 -13.56 -2.99 0.00
N ILE A 138 -13.66 -3.51 -1.21
CA ILE A 138 -13.48 -4.91 -1.56
C ILE A 138 -12.29 -5.02 -2.51
N LEU A 139 -11.31 -5.82 -2.12
CA LEU A 139 -10.09 -6.07 -2.88
C LEU A 139 -10.01 -7.52 -3.35
N ASP A 140 -9.46 -7.73 -4.51
CA ASP A 140 -8.94 -9.02 -4.91
C ASP A 140 -7.63 -9.33 -4.16
N ALA A 141 -7.59 -10.47 -3.49
CA ALA A 141 -6.43 -10.85 -2.67
C ALA A 141 -5.20 -11.24 -3.51
N CYS A 142 -5.39 -11.66 -4.76
CA CYS A 142 -4.33 -11.99 -5.71
C CYS A 142 -3.74 -10.71 -6.33
N THR A 143 -4.58 -9.97 -7.05
CA THR A 143 -4.16 -8.85 -7.89
C THR A 143 -4.04 -7.53 -7.15
N ARG A 144 -4.56 -7.44 -5.93
CA ARG A 144 -4.73 -6.20 -5.14
C ARG A 144 -5.68 -5.19 -5.81
N ALA A 145 -6.38 -5.59 -6.86
CA ALA A 145 -7.33 -4.73 -7.55
C ALA A 145 -8.53 -4.39 -6.67
N VAL A 146 -9.00 -3.15 -6.76
CA VAL A 146 -10.24 -2.70 -6.12
C VAL A 146 -11.42 -3.21 -6.96
N ARG A 147 -12.17 -4.16 -6.42
CA ARG A 147 -13.37 -4.72 -7.06
C ARG A 147 -14.58 -3.83 -6.87
N GLY A 148 -14.78 -3.36 -5.65
CA GLY A 148 -15.86 -2.45 -5.31
C GLY A 148 -15.51 -1.58 -4.12
N TRP A 149 -16.17 -0.44 -4.04
CA TRP A 149 -16.04 0.47 -2.90
C TRP A 149 -17.30 1.33 -2.77
N ALA A 150 -17.57 1.81 -1.56
CA ALA A 150 -18.62 2.76 -1.28
C ALA A 150 -18.20 3.73 -0.17
N LEU A 151 -18.72 4.95 -0.23
CA LEU A 151 -18.51 5.97 0.80
C LEU A 151 -19.87 6.40 1.36
N SER A 152 -19.98 6.51 2.68
CA SER A 152 -21.22 6.91 3.34
C SER A 152 -20.96 7.83 4.53
N ARG A 153 -21.97 8.64 4.87
CA ARG A 153 -21.98 9.47 6.09
C ARG A 153 -22.35 8.68 7.34
N SER A 154 -22.90 7.46 7.15
CA SER A 154 -23.32 6.57 8.25
C SER A 154 -22.73 5.18 8.08
N LEU A 155 -22.50 4.50 9.21
CA LEU A 155 -22.01 3.11 9.25
C LEU A 155 -23.20 2.13 9.20
N GLU A 156 -24.05 2.27 8.19
CA GLU A 156 -25.19 1.41 7.98
C GLU A 156 -24.86 0.23 7.07
N GLN A 157 -25.73 -0.76 7.04
CA GLN A 157 -25.61 -1.96 6.21
C GLN A 157 -25.53 -1.63 4.71
N ALA A 158 -26.22 -0.57 4.25
CA ALA A 158 -26.18 -0.11 2.86
C ALA A 158 -24.77 0.12 2.35
N LEU A 159 -23.86 0.61 3.20
CA LEU A 159 -22.47 0.87 2.83
C LEU A 159 -21.77 -0.37 2.26
N THR A 160 -21.88 -1.53 2.94
CA THR A 160 -21.23 -2.76 2.49
C THR A 160 -21.95 -3.42 1.33
N LEU A 161 -23.29 -3.25 1.25
CA LEU A 161 -24.09 -3.72 0.11
C LEU A 161 -23.74 -2.96 -1.16
N ASP A 162 -23.68 -1.62 -1.12
CA ASP A 162 -23.30 -0.80 -2.27
C ASP A 162 -21.91 -1.15 -2.79
N ALA A 163 -20.95 -1.41 -1.88
CA ALA A 163 -19.62 -1.85 -2.27
C ALA A 163 -19.65 -3.24 -2.93
N LEU A 164 -20.45 -4.16 -2.38
CA LEU A 164 -20.58 -5.52 -2.90
C LEU A 164 -21.28 -5.56 -4.25
N ASP A 165 -22.37 -4.82 -4.43
CA ASP A 165 -23.09 -4.73 -5.71
C ASP A 165 -22.18 -4.22 -6.82
N ARG A 166 -21.40 -3.17 -6.55
CA ARG A 166 -20.40 -2.65 -7.51
C ARG A 166 -19.30 -3.65 -7.82
N ALA A 167 -18.91 -4.47 -6.86
CA ALA A 167 -17.91 -5.51 -7.07
C ALA A 167 -18.48 -6.67 -7.92
N LEU A 168 -19.66 -7.18 -7.56
CA LEU A 168 -20.34 -8.29 -8.25
C LEU A 168 -20.75 -7.93 -9.69
N ALA A 169 -20.99 -6.65 -9.96
CA ALA A 169 -21.22 -6.18 -11.34
C ALA A 169 -20.01 -6.37 -12.26
N LYS A 170 -18.80 -6.52 -11.72
CA LYS A 170 -17.55 -6.71 -12.50
C LYS A 170 -17.14 -8.16 -12.63
N ALA A 171 -17.19 -8.91 -11.52
CA ALA A 171 -16.79 -10.31 -11.44
C ALA A 171 -17.42 -10.98 -10.20
N THR A 172 -17.25 -12.30 -10.06
CA THR A 172 -17.73 -13.05 -8.90
C THR A 172 -16.56 -13.83 -8.29
N PRO A 173 -16.26 -13.68 -7.00
CA PRO A 173 -15.19 -14.41 -6.37
C PRO A 173 -15.61 -15.84 -6.01
N PHE A 174 -14.62 -16.72 -5.85
CA PHE A 174 -14.89 -18.03 -5.28
C PHE A 174 -15.12 -17.96 -3.75
N ILE A 175 -14.35 -17.13 -3.05
CA ILE A 175 -14.47 -16.87 -1.62
C ILE A 175 -14.53 -15.37 -1.38
N PHE A 176 -15.46 -14.93 -0.53
CA PHE A 176 -15.46 -13.58 0.07
C PHE A 176 -15.06 -13.68 1.54
N HIS A 177 -14.03 -12.95 1.94
CA HIS A 177 -13.51 -12.94 3.30
C HIS A 177 -13.61 -11.56 3.94
N SER A 178 -14.07 -11.50 5.18
CA SER A 178 -14.15 -10.28 5.98
C SER A 178 -13.84 -10.55 7.46
N ASP A 179 -13.81 -9.49 8.25
CA ASP A 179 -13.94 -9.64 9.70
C ASP A 179 -15.37 -10.08 10.10
N GLN A 180 -15.57 -10.29 11.42
CA GLN A 180 -16.89 -10.60 11.97
C GLN A 180 -17.71 -9.33 12.26
N GLY A 181 -17.56 -8.25 11.51
CA GLY A 181 -18.33 -7.03 11.67
C GLY A 181 -19.81 -7.23 11.36
N VAL A 182 -20.70 -6.54 12.10
CA VAL A 182 -22.17 -6.62 11.97
C VAL A 182 -22.62 -6.43 10.51
N GLN A 183 -21.98 -5.53 9.79
CA GLN A 183 -22.32 -5.20 8.40
C GLN A 183 -22.09 -6.39 7.45
N TYR A 184 -20.96 -7.08 7.59
CA TYR A 184 -20.63 -8.27 6.78
C TYR A 184 -21.39 -9.52 7.19
N ALA A 185 -21.71 -9.65 8.48
CA ALA A 185 -22.49 -10.77 9.02
C ALA A 185 -24.00 -10.60 8.84
N SER A 186 -24.46 -9.47 8.32
CA SER A 186 -25.87 -9.17 8.13
C SER A 186 -26.53 -10.13 7.12
N PHE A 187 -27.82 -10.39 7.32
CA PHE A 187 -28.58 -11.30 6.45
C PHE A 187 -28.54 -10.84 4.97
N ALA A 188 -28.75 -9.55 4.71
CA ALA A 188 -28.77 -9.05 3.32
C ALA A 188 -27.40 -9.21 2.64
N HIS A 189 -26.27 -8.91 3.33
CA HIS A 189 -24.95 -9.08 2.76
C HIS A 189 -24.62 -10.54 2.49
N THR A 190 -24.93 -11.43 3.44
CA THR A 190 -24.66 -12.87 3.29
C THR A 190 -25.57 -13.52 2.25
N SER A 191 -26.86 -13.12 2.17
CA SER A 191 -27.78 -13.60 1.14
C SER A 191 -27.31 -13.25 -0.27
N LEU A 192 -26.89 -12.00 -0.50
CA LEU A 192 -26.38 -11.56 -1.79
C LEU A 192 -25.16 -12.37 -2.25
N LEU A 193 -24.23 -12.66 -1.33
CA LEU A 193 -23.07 -13.51 -1.60
C LEU A 193 -23.49 -14.96 -1.93
N LEU A 194 -24.43 -15.54 -1.17
CA LEU A 194 -24.90 -16.91 -1.39
C LEU A 194 -25.69 -17.04 -2.68
N GLU A 195 -26.51 -16.07 -3.04
CA GLU A 195 -27.23 -16.00 -4.32
C GLU A 195 -26.27 -15.93 -5.50
N ALA A 196 -25.13 -15.23 -5.33
CA ALA A 196 -24.06 -15.20 -6.32
C ALA A 196 -23.19 -16.47 -6.33
N GLY A 197 -23.47 -17.48 -5.50
CA GLY A 197 -22.69 -18.73 -5.41
C GLY A 197 -21.35 -18.58 -4.68
N VAL A 198 -21.12 -17.49 -3.96
CA VAL A 198 -19.86 -17.18 -3.30
C VAL A 198 -19.76 -17.88 -1.94
N LYS A 199 -18.62 -18.48 -1.64
CA LYS A 199 -18.33 -19.05 -0.32
C LYS A 199 -17.94 -17.97 0.66
N ILE A 200 -18.68 -17.87 1.76
CA ILE A 200 -18.41 -16.88 2.81
C ILE A 200 -17.33 -17.40 3.76
N SER A 201 -16.40 -16.53 4.12
CA SER A 201 -15.32 -16.76 5.06
C SER A 201 -15.19 -15.58 6.01
N MET A 202 -14.96 -15.83 7.29
CA MET A 202 -14.74 -14.79 8.29
C MET A 202 -13.50 -15.07 9.12
N SER A 203 -12.79 -14.01 9.51
CA SER A 203 -11.66 -14.09 10.42
C SER A 203 -12.08 -14.65 11.77
N ASP A 204 -11.21 -15.34 12.48
CA ASP A 204 -11.46 -15.72 13.86
C ASP A 204 -11.52 -14.48 14.76
N LYS A 205 -12.25 -14.56 15.86
CA LYS A 205 -12.38 -13.47 16.82
C LYS A 205 -10.99 -13.01 17.29
N ALA A 206 -10.73 -11.70 17.24
CA ALA A 206 -9.46 -11.08 17.64
C ALA A 206 -8.20 -11.58 16.90
N SER A 207 -8.34 -12.00 15.63
CA SER A 207 -7.23 -12.47 14.79
C SER A 207 -6.96 -11.51 13.60
N PRO A 208 -6.43 -10.30 13.84
CA PRO A 208 -6.25 -9.28 12.81
C PRO A 208 -5.32 -9.72 11.67
N THR A 209 -4.38 -10.63 11.92
CA THR A 209 -3.47 -11.14 10.88
C THR A 209 -4.18 -11.90 9.76
N GLN A 210 -5.40 -12.38 10.00
CA GLN A 210 -6.18 -13.14 9.03
C GLN A 210 -6.82 -12.25 7.94
N ASN A 211 -6.94 -10.94 8.18
CA ASN A 211 -7.41 -9.95 7.21
C ASN A 211 -6.30 -8.94 6.80
N GLY A 212 -5.04 -9.36 6.93
CA GLY A 212 -3.86 -8.50 6.80
C GLY A 212 -3.72 -7.80 5.44
N ILE A 213 -4.30 -8.35 4.36
CA ILE A 213 -4.25 -7.75 3.03
C ILE A 213 -5.06 -6.47 2.99
N VAL A 214 -6.32 -6.51 3.40
CA VAL A 214 -7.19 -5.34 3.37
C VAL A 214 -6.84 -4.35 4.48
N GLU A 215 -6.41 -4.80 5.66
CA GLU A 215 -5.89 -3.92 6.70
C GLU A 215 -4.66 -3.11 6.21
N ARG A 216 -3.76 -3.78 5.49
CA ARG A 216 -2.62 -3.09 4.87
C ARG A 216 -3.07 -2.09 3.81
N PHE A 217 -4.09 -2.44 3.04
CA PHE A 217 -4.69 -1.52 2.07
C PHE A 217 -5.32 -0.30 2.76
N MET A 218 -6.14 -0.50 3.81
CA MET A 218 -6.75 0.60 4.55
C MET A 218 -5.70 1.55 5.15
N ARG A 219 -4.58 1.00 5.60
CA ARG A 219 -3.43 1.80 6.01
C ARG A 219 -2.85 2.59 4.83
N THR A 220 -2.73 1.97 3.67
CA THR A 220 -2.24 2.64 2.45
C THR A 220 -3.17 3.79 2.04
N VAL A 221 -4.49 3.60 2.07
CA VAL A 221 -5.47 4.68 1.83
C VAL A 221 -5.22 5.86 2.77
N LYS A 222 -5.04 5.59 4.06
CA LYS A 222 -4.81 6.64 5.06
C LYS A 222 -3.47 7.35 4.87
N GLU A 223 -2.38 6.60 4.81
CA GLU A 223 -1.02 7.12 4.75
C GLU A 223 -0.68 7.78 3.41
N GLU A 224 -1.31 7.37 2.31
CA GLU A 224 -0.92 7.79 0.96
C GLU A 224 -1.95 8.71 0.28
N HIS A 225 -3.17 8.82 0.82
CA HIS A 225 -4.20 9.71 0.30
C HIS A 225 -4.83 10.57 1.40
N VAL A 226 -5.49 9.97 2.39
CA VAL A 226 -6.29 10.71 3.39
C VAL A 226 -5.45 11.71 4.19
N ASP A 227 -4.22 11.35 4.59
CA ASP A 227 -3.32 12.21 5.37
C ASP A 227 -2.79 13.41 4.57
N TYR A 228 -2.93 13.40 3.25
CA TYR A 228 -2.54 14.48 2.34
C TYR A 228 -3.72 15.23 1.73
N ALA A 229 -4.94 14.69 1.86
CA ALA A 229 -6.14 15.29 1.31
C ALA A 229 -6.70 16.39 2.22
N ASP A 230 -7.25 17.42 1.60
CA ASP A 230 -7.98 18.51 2.27
C ASP A 230 -9.41 18.53 1.73
N TYR A 231 -10.27 17.66 2.29
CA TYR A 231 -11.65 17.51 1.86
C TYR A 231 -12.50 18.69 2.32
N GLN A 232 -13.13 19.37 1.38
CA GLN A 232 -14.01 20.50 1.65
C GLN A 232 -15.38 20.03 2.19
N ASP A 233 -15.92 19.00 1.57
CA ASP A 233 -17.20 18.37 1.95
C ASP A 233 -17.22 16.89 1.56
N PHE A 234 -18.40 16.28 1.64
CA PHE A 234 -18.59 14.86 1.34
C PHE A 234 -18.43 14.56 -0.17
N ASP A 235 -18.91 15.42 -1.01
CA ASP A 235 -18.93 15.21 -2.46
C ASP A 235 -17.50 15.37 -3.00
N ASP A 236 -16.75 16.35 -2.49
CA ASP A 236 -15.32 16.50 -2.77
C ASP A 236 -14.51 15.28 -2.26
N ALA A 237 -14.80 14.81 -1.04
CA ALA A 237 -14.17 13.59 -0.53
C ALA A 237 -14.49 12.37 -1.38
N PHE A 238 -15.73 12.26 -1.88
CA PHE A 238 -16.14 11.18 -2.77
C PHE A 238 -15.38 11.23 -4.10
N ASP A 239 -15.26 12.38 -4.73
CA ASP A 239 -14.58 12.54 -6.02
C ASP A 239 -13.08 12.30 -5.90
N GLN A 240 -12.42 12.81 -4.86
CA GLN A 240 -11.00 12.59 -4.61
C GLN A 240 -10.71 11.11 -4.31
N LEU A 241 -11.51 10.45 -3.46
CA LEU A 241 -11.37 9.03 -3.17
C LEU A 241 -11.65 8.16 -4.39
N LYS A 242 -12.66 8.50 -5.20
CA LYS A 242 -12.96 7.83 -6.46
C LYS A 242 -11.77 7.87 -7.40
N HIS A 243 -11.22 9.06 -7.64
CA HIS A 243 -10.05 9.23 -8.50
C HIS A 243 -8.86 8.42 -7.98
N TRP A 244 -8.60 8.51 -6.68
CA TRP A 244 -7.49 7.78 -6.08
C TRP A 244 -7.67 6.25 -6.17
N LEU A 245 -8.86 5.72 -5.82
CA LEU A 245 -9.13 4.29 -5.82
C LEU A 245 -9.17 3.69 -7.23
N GLU A 246 -9.78 4.39 -8.19
CA GLU A 246 -10.05 3.86 -9.53
C GLU A 246 -8.93 4.16 -10.53
N VAL A 247 -8.18 5.24 -10.33
CA VAL A 247 -7.11 5.66 -11.24
C VAL A 247 -5.74 5.49 -10.58
N GLU A 248 -5.39 6.32 -9.60
CA GLU A 248 -4.02 6.35 -9.07
C GLU A 248 -3.60 5.00 -8.46
N TYR A 249 -4.44 4.41 -7.61
CA TYR A 249 -4.15 3.14 -6.98
C TYR A 249 -4.08 2.00 -7.99
N MET A 250 -5.01 1.96 -8.95
CA MET A 250 -5.12 0.87 -9.92
C MET A 250 -4.06 0.93 -11.02
N THR A 251 -3.73 2.14 -11.52
CA THR A 251 -2.94 2.28 -12.76
C THR A 251 -1.58 2.95 -12.59
N GLU A 252 -1.32 3.61 -11.46
CA GLU A 252 -0.08 4.37 -11.29
C GLU A 252 0.74 3.89 -10.09
N ARG A 253 0.07 3.46 -9.02
CA ARG A 253 0.72 3.03 -7.79
C ARG A 253 1.36 1.65 -7.95
N VAL A 254 2.68 1.58 -7.77
CA VAL A 254 3.42 0.31 -7.83
C VAL A 254 3.39 -0.42 -6.48
N HIS A 255 3.25 -1.75 -6.53
CA HIS A 255 3.17 -2.63 -5.38
C HIS A 255 4.35 -3.58 -5.30
N SER A 256 5.05 -3.60 -4.17
CA SER A 256 6.19 -4.52 -3.97
C SER A 256 5.77 -5.99 -3.99
N SER A 257 4.55 -6.32 -3.52
CA SER A 257 4.00 -7.68 -3.56
C SER A 257 3.61 -8.13 -4.97
N LEU A 258 3.50 -7.22 -5.92
CA LEU A 258 3.21 -7.46 -7.33
C LEU A 258 4.47 -7.22 -8.21
N ASN A 259 5.65 -7.42 -7.64
CA ASN A 259 6.93 -7.15 -8.32
C ASN A 259 7.02 -5.74 -8.92
N TYR A 260 6.52 -4.74 -8.18
CA TYR A 260 6.45 -3.33 -8.59
C TYR A 260 5.60 -3.05 -9.83
N GLN A 261 4.67 -3.94 -10.15
CA GLN A 261 3.58 -3.67 -11.08
C GLN A 261 2.45 -2.92 -10.36
N THR A 262 1.60 -2.25 -11.13
CA THR A 262 0.32 -1.74 -10.65
C THR A 262 -0.70 -2.89 -10.59
N PRO A 263 -1.80 -2.78 -9.82
CA PRO A 263 -2.87 -3.79 -9.82
C PRO A 263 -3.41 -4.09 -11.22
N ALA A 264 -3.63 -3.07 -12.06
CA ALA A 264 -4.14 -3.24 -13.41
C ALA A 264 -3.15 -3.97 -14.34
N GLU A 265 -1.85 -3.66 -14.26
CA GLU A 265 -0.82 -4.35 -15.03
C GLU A 265 -0.70 -5.82 -14.63
N PHE A 266 -0.69 -6.09 -13.31
CA PHE A 266 -0.62 -7.44 -12.79
C PHE A 266 -1.84 -8.28 -13.18
N GLU A 267 -3.03 -7.71 -13.08
CA GLU A 267 -4.28 -8.36 -13.47
C GLU A 267 -4.32 -8.64 -14.97
N GLY A 268 -3.96 -7.67 -15.80
CA GLY A 268 -3.87 -7.87 -17.25
C GLY A 268 -2.90 -8.98 -17.64
N ALA A 269 -1.74 -9.06 -17.00
CA ALA A 269 -0.77 -10.13 -17.20
C ALA A 269 -1.30 -11.50 -16.71
N ALA A 270 -2.01 -11.52 -15.58
CA ALA A 270 -2.61 -12.74 -15.03
C ALA A 270 -3.68 -13.31 -15.97
N LEU A 271 -4.58 -12.46 -16.45
CA LEU A 271 -5.66 -12.87 -17.38
C LEU A 271 -5.12 -13.32 -18.76
N ALA A 272 -4.01 -12.75 -19.19
CA ALA A 272 -3.33 -13.18 -20.42
C ALA A 272 -2.51 -14.46 -20.26
N GLY A 273 -2.43 -15.06 -19.06
CA GLY A 273 -1.56 -16.21 -18.76
C GLY A 273 -0.05 -15.91 -18.84
N LEU A 274 0.31 -14.62 -18.81
CA LEU A 274 1.70 -14.16 -18.98
C LEU A 274 2.37 -13.80 -17.64
N ASN A 275 1.71 -14.04 -16.50
CA ASN A 275 2.25 -13.63 -15.21
C ASN A 275 3.15 -14.73 -14.61
N PRO A 276 4.47 -14.53 -14.54
CA PRO A 276 5.40 -15.54 -14.02
C PRO A 276 5.22 -15.81 -12.52
N LEU A 277 4.59 -14.91 -11.77
CA LEU A 277 4.31 -15.10 -10.34
C LEU A 277 3.11 -16.04 -10.08
N LEU A 278 2.30 -16.31 -11.08
CA LEU A 278 1.13 -17.19 -10.99
C LEU A 278 1.32 -18.52 -11.73
N SER A 279 2.41 -18.68 -12.48
CA SER A 279 2.66 -19.86 -13.32
C SER A 279 3.39 -21.02 -12.61
N THR A 280 3.66 -20.91 -11.32
CA THR A 280 4.31 -21.96 -10.52
C THR A 280 3.28 -22.63 -9.60
N GLY A 281 2.39 -23.41 -10.18
CA GLY A 281 1.44 -24.28 -9.48
C GLY A 281 1.42 -25.66 -10.13
#